data_8bf3d078074a6404f0d9038b9b2a00ce
#
_entry.id   8bf3d078074a6404f0d9038b9b2a00ce
#
_cell.length_a   1.000
_cell.length_b   1.000
_cell.length_c   1.000
_cell.angle_alpha   90.00
_cell.angle_beta   90.00
_cell.angle_gamma   90.00
#
_symmetry.space_group_name_H-M   'P 1'
#
loop_
_entity.id
_entity.type
_entity.pdbx_description
1 polymer ?
#
loop_
_entity_poly.entity_id
_entity_poly.type
_entity_poly.pdbx_seq_one_letter_code
_entity_poly.pdbx_strand_id
1 'polypeptide(L)'
;MGYLVRKADAFLREWKKNPDRKPLIIKGARQVGKTETIRTFARENYKNVIEINFITEPSYKVIVEEGFSAEHIIKLISRIDPTKHFEENETLIFFDEIQDFPEIATALKFFKENGKYDVICSGSLLRVQYQRIASISVGYKTDYQMYSMDFEEFLWAKGYSEEAISDMLCHMLEGVAFSEAEQVIFSNLFLEYCILGGMPAIVSSYIERETFEGSLDLQHQLLVDYENDIVKYAQGLDKAKILSVYRSIPAQLAKENKKFQYSKVSKGGRSKDYMGCVEWLKDAGLINVCECLQFPELPLKGNVDERKYKVYISDTGLLVASLDDESQIDLRANKNLGIYKGALYENFVAEALVKQGYGLYYYSKDNSTLEEDFFIRSANELIPVEVKANTNRAKSMRQLIKSDTYTDIKHGIKLMAGNVGISENIVTFPYFCTFLLKRYMGKQNLFQ
;
A
#
# COMPACT_ATOMS: atom_id res chain seq x y z
N MET A 1 19.56 15.78 -2.36
CA MET A 1 18.73 14.61 -2.03
C MET A 1 19.16 13.42 -2.88
N GLY A 2 19.59 12.32 -2.27
CA GLY A 2 19.82 11.06 -2.98
C GLY A 2 18.48 10.43 -3.38
N TYR A 3 18.44 9.69 -4.49
CA TYR A 3 17.29 8.91 -4.90
C TYR A 3 17.04 7.75 -3.92
N LEU A 4 15.80 7.58 -3.47
CA LEU A 4 15.41 6.44 -2.64
C LEU A 4 15.05 5.27 -3.54
N VAL A 5 15.80 4.17 -3.44
CA VAL A 5 15.56 2.95 -4.23
C VAL A 5 14.21 2.35 -3.90
N ARG A 6 13.46 1.98 -4.95
CA ARG A 6 12.10 1.45 -4.82
C ARG A 6 11.98 0.06 -5.47
N LYS A 7 11.07 -0.77 -4.97
CA LYS A 7 10.69 -2.03 -5.65
C LYS A 7 10.15 -1.79 -7.06
N ALA A 8 9.56 -0.63 -7.27
CA ALA A 8 9.12 -0.19 -8.59
C ALA A 8 10.27 -0.09 -9.61
N ASP A 9 11.52 0.20 -9.19
CA ASP A 9 12.67 0.27 -10.09
C ASP A 9 12.98 -1.09 -10.71
N ALA A 10 12.93 -2.16 -9.91
CA ALA A 10 13.10 -3.52 -10.42
C ALA A 10 11.99 -3.89 -11.40
N PHE A 11 10.73 -3.56 -11.06
CA PHE A 11 9.60 -3.78 -11.95
C PHE A 11 9.75 -3.03 -13.29
N LEU A 12 10.15 -1.77 -13.27
CA LEU A 12 10.35 -0.96 -14.48
C LEU A 12 11.46 -1.52 -15.37
N ARG A 13 12.56 -1.98 -14.77
CA ARG A 13 13.64 -2.65 -15.52
C ARG A 13 13.17 -3.94 -16.20
N GLU A 14 12.40 -4.78 -15.50
CA GLU A 14 11.83 -6.00 -16.09
C GLU A 14 10.77 -5.68 -17.15
N TRP A 15 9.92 -4.68 -16.93
CA TRP A 15 8.96 -4.20 -17.92
C TRP A 15 9.66 -3.77 -19.21
N LYS A 16 10.75 -3.01 -19.14
CA LYS A 16 11.50 -2.56 -20.32
C LYS A 16 12.15 -3.72 -21.09
N LYS A 17 12.63 -4.76 -20.40
CA LYS A 17 13.21 -5.95 -21.04
C LYS A 17 12.19 -6.79 -21.82
N ASN A 18 10.92 -6.70 -21.48
CA ASN A 18 9.88 -7.47 -22.15
C ASN A 18 9.64 -6.91 -23.57
N PRO A 19 9.90 -7.69 -24.65
CA PRO A 19 9.69 -7.24 -26.03
C PRO A 19 8.22 -6.94 -26.34
N ASP A 20 7.27 -7.63 -25.66
CA ASP A 20 5.83 -7.44 -25.80
C ASP A 20 5.25 -6.46 -24.76
N ARG A 21 6.10 -5.65 -24.14
CA ARG A 21 5.64 -4.68 -23.13
C ARG A 21 4.52 -3.80 -23.64
N LYS A 22 3.56 -3.57 -22.79
CA LYS A 22 2.40 -2.69 -23.07
C LYS A 22 2.65 -1.34 -22.40
N PRO A 23 2.01 -0.26 -22.88
CA PRO A 23 1.94 0.99 -22.14
C PRO A 23 1.63 0.75 -20.65
N LEU A 24 2.32 1.45 -19.79
CA LEU A 24 2.28 1.25 -18.34
C LEU A 24 1.51 2.37 -17.65
N ILE A 25 0.63 2.02 -16.70
CA ILE A 25 0.02 3.00 -15.81
C ILE A 25 0.48 2.71 -14.38
N ILE A 26 1.22 3.65 -13.78
CA ILE A 26 1.62 3.60 -12.37
C ILE A 26 0.60 4.34 -11.54
N LYS A 27 -0.15 3.60 -10.73
CA LYS A 27 -1.20 4.08 -9.84
C LYS A 27 -0.71 4.11 -8.39
N GLY A 28 -1.27 4.98 -7.60
CA GLY A 28 -0.98 5.02 -6.15
C GLY A 28 -1.42 6.34 -5.53
N ALA A 29 -1.48 6.39 -4.22
CA ALA A 29 -1.82 7.61 -3.49
C ALA A 29 -0.92 8.79 -3.89
N ARG A 30 -1.32 9.99 -3.55
CA ARG A 30 -0.50 11.18 -3.77
C ARG A 30 0.79 11.10 -2.94
N GLN A 31 1.89 11.63 -3.48
CA GLN A 31 3.20 11.74 -2.83
C GLN A 31 3.92 10.42 -2.47
N VAL A 32 3.48 9.26 -3.02
CA VAL A 32 4.20 7.99 -2.84
C VAL A 32 5.46 7.83 -3.70
N GLY A 33 5.82 8.87 -4.50
CA GLY A 33 7.05 8.91 -5.29
C GLY A 33 6.94 8.50 -6.75
N LYS A 34 5.73 8.37 -7.33
CA LYS A 34 5.50 7.91 -8.72
C LYS A 34 6.31 8.67 -9.74
N THR A 35 6.16 10.00 -9.77
CA THR A 35 6.80 10.88 -10.76
C THR A 35 8.31 10.80 -10.69
N GLU A 36 8.91 10.82 -9.49
CA GLU A 36 10.37 10.76 -9.32
C GLU A 36 10.93 9.39 -9.75
N THR A 37 10.25 8.29 -9.40
CA THR A 37 10.64 6.95 -9.85
C THR A 37 10.61 6.85 -11.38
N ILE A 38 9.57 7.36 -12.04
CA ILE A 38 9.48 7.34 -13.51
C ILE A 38 10.57 8.22 -14.14
N ARG A 39 10.79 9.43 -13.62
CA ARG A 39 11.84 10.34 -14.12
C ARG A 39 13.23 9.76 -14.00
N THR A 40 13.55 9.11 -12.87
CA THR A 40 14.83 8.45 -12.65
C THR A 40 15.01 7.28 -13.63
N PHE A 41 14.01 6.41 -13.74
CA PHE A 41 14.02 5.33 -14.72
C PHE A 41 14.17 5.86 -16.16
N ALA A 42 13.45 6.92 -16.52
CA ALA A 42 13.48 7.51 -17.85
C ALA A 42 14.87 8.04 -18.22
N ARG A 43 15.50 8.80 -17.31
CA ARG A 43 16.85 9.35 -17.49
C ARG A 43 17.92 8.28 -17.71
N GLU A 44 17.79 7.14 -17.06
CA GLU A 44 18.76 6.05 -17.15
C GLU A 44 18.56 5.18 -18.40
N ASN A 45 17.37 5.18 -19.00
CA ASN A 45 17.00 4.16 -19.97
C ASN A 45 16.60 4.68 -21.35
N TYR A 46 16.42 6.00 -21.53
CA TYR A 46 15.99 6.59 -22.80
C TYR A 46 16.81 7.81 -23.16
N LYS A 47 17.03 7.98 -24.47
CA LYS A 47 17.72 9.14 -25.01
C LYS A 47 16.88 10.40 -24.92
N ASN A 48 15.58 10.25 -25.22
CA ASN A 48 14.61 11.34 -25.17
C ASN A 48 13.47 11.00 -24.21
N VAL A 49 13.07 11.98 -23.42
CA VAL A 49 11.93 11.88 -22.49
C VAL A 49 10.97 13.01 -22.77
N ILE A 50 9.76 12.67 -23.20
CA ILE A 50 8.69 13.62 -23.42
C ILE A 50 7.73 13.55 -22.24
N GLU A 51 7.96 14.39 -21.26
CA GLU A 51 7.09 14.51 -20.10
C GLU A 51 6.01 15.58 -20.34
N ILE A 52 4.74 15.24 -20.04
CA ILE A 52 3.59 16.13 -20.08
C ILE A 52 2.77 15.93 -18.82
N ASN A 53 2.68 16.98 -18.00
CA ASN A 53 1.87 16.97 -16.79
C ASN A 53 0.56 17.75 -17.02
N PHE A 54 -0.57 17.05 -17.02
CA PHE A 54 -1.87 17.66 -17.39
C PHE A 54 -2.44 18.65 -16.38
N ILE A 55 -1.84 18.77 -15.17
CA ILE A 55 -2.19 19.81 -14.21
C ILE A 55 -1.45 21.11 -14.52
N THR A 56 -0.13 21.02 -14.76
CA THR A 56 0.73 22.20 -14.99
C THR A 56 0.73 22.65 -16.46
N GLU A 57 0.44 21.76 -17.39
CA GLU A 57 0.44 21.99 -18.82
C GLU A 57 -0.93 21.65 -19.47
N PRO A 58 -2.03 22.32 -19.05
CA PRO A 58 -3.39 21.99 -19.52
C PRO A 58 -3.60 22.23 -21.01
N SER A 59 -2.74 22.99 -21.69
CA SER A 59 -2.76 23.19 -23.15
C SER A 59 -2.60 21.90 -23.95
N TYR A 60 -1.97 20.86 -23.37
CA TYR A 60 -1.84 19.56 -24.02
C TYR A 60 -3.14 18.72 -24.01
N LYS A 61 -4.21 19.13 -23.31
CA LYS A 61 -5.47 18.36 -23.31
C LYS A 61 -6.14 18.29 -24.70
N VAL A 62 -5.77 19.18 -25.61
CA VAL A 62 -6.26 19.17 -27.00
C VAL A 62 -5.70 18.03 -27.88
N ILE A 63 -4.67 17.32 -27.43
CA ILE A 63 -3.96 16.32 -28.25
C ILE A 63 -4.81 15.10 -28.67
N VAL A 64 -5.99 14.91 -28.08
CA VAL A 64 -6.92 13.81 -28.42
C VAL A 64 -8.25 14.32 -29.04
N GLU A 65 -8.44 15.63 -29.21
CA GLU A 65 -9.73 16.19 -29.73
C GLU A 65 -10.10 15.69 -31.13
N GLU A 66 -9.09 15.48 -32.00
CA GLU A 66 -9.30 15.01 -33.37
C GLU A 66 -9.06 13.49 -33.52
N GLY A 67 -8.80 12.76 -32.42
CA GLY A 67 -8.61 11.31 -32.41
C GLY A 67 -7.49 10.83 -31.52
N PHE A 68 -7.40 9.51 -31.36
CA PHE A 68 -6.52 8.86 -30.41
C PHE A 68 -5.30 8.16 -31.07
N SER A 69 -5.08 8.32 -32.39
CA SER A 69 -3.95 7.67 -33.04
C SER A 69 -2.62 8.22 -32.50
N ALA A 70 -1.61 7.34 -32.34
CA ALA A 70 -0.31 7.72 -31.83
C ALA A 70 0.36 8.80 -32.69
N GLU A 71 0.27 8.67 -34.04
CA GLU A 71 0.84 9.63 -34.99
C GLU A 71 0.22 11.01 -34.84
N HIS A 72 -1.12 11.06 -34.67
CA HIS A 72 -1.83 12.33 -34.49
C HIS A 72 -1.40 13.02 -33.20
N ILE A 73 -1.37 12.27 -32.06
CA ILE A 73 -0.97 12.80 -30.76
C ILE A 73 0.46 13.32 -30.81
N ILE A 74 1.41 12.56 -31.36
CA ILE A 74 2.82 12.95 -31.49
C ILE A 74 2.95 14.21 -32.34
N LYS A 75 2.24 14.29 -33.47
CA LYS A 75 2.23 15.46 -34.34
C LYS A 75 1.74 16.70 -33.61
N LEU A 76 0.67 16.59 -32.81
CA LEU A 76 0.15 17.73 -32.03
C LEU A 76 1.12 18.13 -30.92
N ILE A 77 1.72 17.18 -30.19
CA ILE A 77 2.74 17.48 -29.19
C ILE A 77 3.89 18.26 -29.80
N SER A 78 4.44 17.83 -30.96
CA SER A 78 5.53 18.53 -31.65
C SER A 78 5.11 19.90 -32.21
N ARG A 79 3.83 20.13 -32.49
CA ARG A 79 3.32 21.43 -32.90
C ARG A 79 3.13 22.41 -31.75
N ILE A 80 2.72 21.88 -30.57
CA ILE A 80 2.59 22.68 -29.34
C ILE A 80 3.98 23.09 -28.86
N ASP A 81 4.93 22.15 -28.87
CA ASP A 81 6.31 22.39 -28.46
C ASP A 81 7.30 21.73 -29.44
N PRO A 82 7.87 22.51 -30.38
CA PRO A 82 8.84 22.00 -31.35
C PRO A 82 10.15 21.48 -30.75
N THR A 83 10.43 21.75 -29.48
CA THR A 83 11.64 21.22 -28.80
C THR A 83 11.48 19.77 -28.37
N LYS A 84 10.27 19.23 -28.36
CA LYS A 84 9.99 17.84 -28.03
C LYS A 84 10.26 16.95 -29.26
N HIS A 85 11.43 16.31 -29.26
CA HIS A 85 11.88 15.45 -30.35
C HIS A 85 11.56 13.98 -30.07
N PHE A 86 11.02 13.30 -31.08
CA PHE A 86 10.64 11.88 -31.01
C PHE A 86 11.60 11.05 -31.88
N GLU A 87 12.31 10.12 -31.27
CA GLU A 87 13.08 9.07 -31.94
C GLU A 87 12.45 7.72 -31.68
N GLU A 88 12.19 6.93 -32.72
CA GLU A 88 11.60 5.59 -32.60
C GLU A 88 12.47 4.68 -31.72
N ASN A 89 11.86 3.99 -30.75
CA ASN A 89 12.49 3.11 -29.77
C ASN A 89 13.47 3.77 -28.76
N GLU A 90 13.77 5.07 -28.88
CA GLU A 90 14.67 5.82 -28.02
C GLU A 90 13.95 6.87 -27.17
N THR A 91 12.65 7.04 -27.39
CA THR A 91 11.83 8.03 -26.68
C THR A 91 10.85 7.36 -25.73
N LEU A 92 10.84 7.81 -24.46
CA LEU A 92 9.75 7.56 -23.52
C LEU A 92 8.77 8.74 -23.55
N ILE A 93 7.49 8.46 -23.72
CA ILE A 93 6.42 9.43 -23.51
C ILE A 93 5.88 9.21 -22.08
N PHE A 94 5.97 10.24 -21.25
CA PHE A 94 5.49 10.19 -19.88
C PHE A 94 4.32 11.17 -19.69
N PHE A 95 3.12 10.62 -19.53
CA PHE A 95 1.92 11.36 -19.19
C PHE A 95 1.72 11.35 -17.68
N ASP A 96 1.93 12.49 -17.03
CA ASP A 96 1.80 12.63 -15.57
C ASP A 96 0.46 13.25 -15.20
N GLU A 97 -0.05 12.87 -14.01
CA GLU A 97 -1.30 13.35 -13.41
C GLU A 97 -2.53 13.11 -14.35
N ILE A 98 -2.61 11.91 -14.93
CA ILE A 98 -3.66 11.58 -15.90
C ILE A 98 -5.08 11.55 -15.32
N GLN A 99 -5.27 11.66 -14.00
CA GLN A 99 -6.61 11.84 -13.41
C GLN A 99 -7.23 13.21 -13.76
N ASP A 100 -6.43 14.19 -14.14
CA ASP A 100 -6.92 15.50 -14.63
C ASP A 100 -7.22 15.49 -16.15
N PHE A 101 -6.79 14.42 -16.86
CA PHE A 101 -7.11 14.18 -18.27
C PHE A 101 -7.22 12.68 -18.55
N PRO A 102 -8.24 12.00 -18.01
CA PRO A 102 -8.35 10.53 -18.08
C PRO A 102 -8.58 9.99 -19.49
N GLU A 103 -9.04 10.81 -20.44
CA GLU A 103 -9.25 10.47 -21.83
C GLU A 103 -7.98 9.96 -22.53
N ILE A 104 -6.79 10.40 -22.08
CA ILE A 104 -5.50 9.94 -22.62
C ILE A 104 -5.31 8.41 -22.44
N ALA A 105 -5.96 7.79 -21.44
CA ALA A 105 -5.91 6.35 -21.25
C ALA A 105 -6.51 5.56 -22.44
N THR A 106 -7.41 6.17 -23.23
CA THR A 106 -7.95 5.57 -24.45
C THR A 106 -6.88 5.48 -25.55
N ALA A 107 -5.94 6.41 -25.59
CA ALA A 107 -4.85 6.43 -26.58
C ALA A 107 -3.83 5.29 -26.40
N LEU A 108 -3.75 4.70 -25.21
CA LEU A 108 -2.73 3.67 -24.90
C LEU A 108 -2.84 2.44 -25.82
N LYS A 109 -4.05 2.07 -26.25
CA LYS A 109 -4.25 1.02 -27.27
C LYS A 109 -3.48 1.35 -28.54
N PHE A 110 -3.65 2.56 -29.05
CA PHE A 110 -3.05 2.98 -30.32
C PHE A 110 -1.53 3.13 -30.22
N PHE A 111 -1.00 3.52 -29.07
CA PHE A 111 0.45 3.48 -28.82
C PHE A 111 1.00 2.05 -28.80
N LYS A 112 0.27 1.08 -28.22
CA LYS A 112 0.69 -0.34 -28.27
C LYS A 112 0.66 -0.88 -29.70
N GLU A 113 -0.35 -0.53 -30.49
CA GLU A 113 -0.48 -0.95 -31.91
C GLU A 113 0.60 -0.29 -32.79
N ASN A 114 0.95 0.98 -32.53
CA ASN A 114 2.02 1.70 -33.21
C ASN A 114 3.41 1.08 -32.92
N GLY A 115 3.67 0.71 -31.67
CA GLY A 115 4.88 -0.01 -31.24
C GLY A 115 6.21 0.74 -31.31
N LYS A 116 6.21 2.02 -31.71
CA LYS A 116 7.44 2.81 -31.93
C LYS A 116 7.93 3.52 -30.66
N TYR A 117 7.05 3.76 -29.70
CA TYR A 117 7.33 4.55 -28.51
C TYR A 117 6.86 3.84 -27.26
N ASP A 118 7.66 3.87 -26.23
CA ASP A 118 7.23 3.46 -24.90
C ASP A 118 6.41 4.56 -24.23
N VAL A 119 5.34 4.17 -23.54
CA VAL A 119 4.45 5.10 -22.85
C VAL A 119 4.29 4.67 -21.39
N ILE A 120 4.57 5.60 -20.49
CA ILE A 120 4.26 5.45 -19.06
C ILE A 120 3.31 6.58 -18.66
N CYS A 121 2.25 6.21 -17.96
CA CYS A 121 1.33 7.18 -17.34
C CYS A 121 1.45 7.09 -15.83
N SER A 122 1.30 8.22 -15.15
CA SER A 122 1.10 8.21 -13.71
C SER A 122 -0.14 9.00 -13.30
N GLY A 123 -0.71 8.60 -12.17
CA GLY A 123 -1.81 9.35 -11.59
C GLY A 123 -2.22 8.84 -10.21
N SER A 124 -2.68 9.79 -9.42
CA SER A 124 -3.38 9.52 -8.16
C SER A 124 -4.88 9.41 -8.43
N LEU A 125 -5.65 8.79 -7.52
CA LEU A 125 -7.12 8.75 -7.60
C LEU A 125 -7.69 8.15 -8.90
N LEU A 126 -6.90 7.42 -9.68
CA LEU A 126 -7.32 6.93 -11.00
C LEU A 126 -8.53 5.99 -10.92
N ARG A 127 -8.65 5.17 -9.88
CA ARG A 127 -9.81 4.29 -9.70
C ARG A 127 -11.11 5.08 -9.57
N VAL A 128 -11.05 6.23 -8.90
CA VAL A 128 -12.20 7.13 -8.71
C VAL A 128 -12.60 7.80 -10.04
N GLN A 129 -11.62 8.17 -10.87
CA GLN A 129 -11.86 8.92 -12.11
C GLN A 129 -12.21 8.01 -13.31
N TYR A 130 -11.71 6.76 -13.34
CA TYR A 130 -11.96 5.83 -14.46
C TYR A 130 -13.42 5.43 -14.65
N GLN A 131 -14.30 5.65 -13.71
CA GLN A 131 -15.74 5.45 -13.88
C GLN A 131 -16.35 6.34 -14.98
N ARG A 132 -15.60 7.32 -15.49
CA ARG A 132 -16.04 8.33 -16.47
C ARG A 132 -15.51 8.11 -17.88
N ILE A 133 -14.62 7.14 -18.09
CA ILE A 133 -13.98 6.90 -19.38
C ILE A 133 -14.72 5.82 -20.13
N ALA A 134 -15.07 6.11 -21.41
CA ALA A 134 -15.78 5.18 -22.27
C ALA A 134 -14.98 3.91 -22.61
N SER A 135 -13.64 3.98 -22.63
CA SER A 135 -12.74 2.84 -22.89
C SER A 135 -11.40 3.06 -22.20
N ILE A 136 -10.97 2.07 -21.41
CA ILE A 136 -9.69 2.12 -20.62
C ILE A 136 -8.63 1.23 -21.28
N SER A 137 -8.60 1.09 -22.60
CA SER A 137 -7.62 0.26 -23.32
C SER A 137 -7.43 -1.13 -22.68
N VAL A 138 -8.52 -1.83 -22.38
CA VAL A 138 -8.51 -3.15 -21.76
C VAL A 138 -7.70 -4.13 -22.61
N GLY A 139 -6.75 -4.83 -21.99
CA GLY A 139 -5.85 -5.76 -22.69
C GLY A 139 -4.63 -5.12 -23.36
N TYR A 140 -4.58 -3.79 -23.52
CA TYR A 140 -3.51 -3.05 -24.22
C TYR A 140 -2.58 -2.27 -23.26
N LYS A 141 -2.78 -2.38 -21.97
CA LYS A 141 -1.96 -1.71 -20.95
C LYS A 141 -1.60 -2.65 -19.80
N THR A 142 -0.57 -2.29 -19.08
CA THR A 142 -0.19 -2.90 -17.79
C THR A 142 -0.45 -1.88 -16.67
N ASP A 143 -0.97 -2.33 -15.56
CA ASP A 143 -1.15 -1.52 -14.36
C ASP A 143 -0.15 -1.94 -13.29
N TYR A 144 0.50 -0.97 -12.65
CA TYR A 144 1.34 -1.16 -11.48
C TYR A 144 0.82 -0.32 -10.33
N GLN A 145 0.57 -0.94 -9.17
CA GLN A 145 0.17 -0.25 -7.96
C GLN A 145 1.41 0.11 -7.14
N MET A 146 1.69 1.39 -7.01
CA MET A 146 2.78 1.90 -6.17
C MET A 146 2.21 2.38 -4.83
N TYR A 147 2.85 1.92 -3.76
CA TYR A 147 2.51 2.31 -2.38
C TYR A 147 3.57 3.27 -1.81
N SER A 148 3.35 3.81 -0.62
CA SER A 148 4.42 4.37 0.19
C SER A 148 5.49 3.29 0.43
N MET A 149 6.71 3.68 0.77
CA MET A 149 7.82 2.74 1.03
C MET A 149 7.40 1.71 2.07
N ASP A 150 7.71 0.44 1.82
CA ASP A 150 7.56 -0.57 2.85
C ASP A 150 8.80 -0.63 3.76
N PHE A 151 8.76 -1.50 4.76
CA PHE A 151 9.86 -1.59 5.71
C PHE A 151 11.17 -2.05 5.06
N GLU A 152 11.13 -2.86 4.01
CA GLU A 152 12.32 -3.25 3.24
C GLU A 152 12.94 -2.07 2.49
N GLU A 153 12.13 -1.27 1.79
CA GLU A 153 12.57 -0.06 1.12
C GLU A 153 13.13 0.97 2.12
N PHE A 154 12.57 1.04 3.33
CA PHE A 154 13.11 1.84 4.43
C PHE A 154 14.48 1.32 4.91
N LEU A 155 14.65 0.00 5.03
CA LEU A 155 15.95 -0.59 5.35
C LEU A 155 17.00 -0.29 4.27
N TRP A 156 16.64 -0.38 2.98
CA TRP A 156 17.53 0.05 1.89
C TRP A 156 17.93 1.53 2.01
N ALA A 157 16.98 2.38 2.31
CA ALA A 157 17.23 3.81 2.51
C ALA A 157 18.15 4.08 3.71
N LYS A 158 18.14 3.23 4.73
CA LYS A 158 19.08 3.23 5.87
C LYS A 158 20.43 2.57 5.55
N GLY A 159 20.64 2.06 4.32
CA GLY A 159 21.89 1.45 3.86
C GLY A 159 22.02 -0.06 4.10
N TYR A 160 20.95 -0.74 4.49
CA TYR A 160 20.96 -2.21 4.61
C TYR A 160 20.94 -2.87 3.22
N SER A 161 21.78 -3.88 3.05
CA SER A 161 21.91 -4.63 1.79
C SER A 161 20.86 -5.74 1.65
N GLU A 162 20.70 -6.25 0.44
CA GLU A 162 19.90 -7.46 0.16
C GLU A 162 20.41 -8.70 0.92
N GLU A 163 21.71 -8.74 1.26
CA GLU A 163 22.29 -9.81 2.06
C GLU A 163 21.73 -9.80 3.49
N ALA A 164 21.66 -8.62 4.13
CA ALA A 164 21.07 -8.47 5.45
C ALA A 164 19.57 -8.85 5.46
N ILE A 165 18.83 -8.52 4.40
CA ILE A 165 17.43 -8.93 4.24
C ILE A 165 17.31 -10.45 4.07
N SER A 166 18.23 -11.06 3.29
CA SER A 166 18.25 -12.50 3.09
C SER A 166 18.58 -13.25 4.37
N ASP A 167 19.45 -12.72 5.21
CA ASP A 167 19.77 -13.28 6.52
C ASP A 167 18.56 -13.27 7.46
N MET A 168 17.83 -12.15 7.52
CA MET A 168 16.56 -12.11 8.25
C MET A 168 15.57 -13.20 7.79
N LEU A 169 15.49 -13.46 6.48
CA LEU A 169 14.65 -14.52 5.94
C LEU A 169 15.16 -15.91 6.32
N CYS A 170 16.48 -16.13 6.40
CA CYS A 170 17.06 -17.40 6.87
C CYS A 170 16.66 -17.68 8.31
N HIS A 171 16.73 -16.72 9.22
CA HIS A 171 16.23 -16.86 10.59
C HIS A 171 14.77 -17.34 10.64
N MET A 172 13.91 -16.78 9.77
CA MET A 172 12.50 -17.21 9.68
C MET A 172 12.34 -18.64 9.16
N LEU A 173 13.10 -19.03 8.12
CA LEU A 173 12.99 -20.33 7.47
C LEU A 173 13.54 -21.45 8.37
N GLU A 174 14.64 -21.19 9.07
CA GLU A 174 15.31 -22.15 9.93
C GLU A 174 14.68 -22.20 11.34
N GLY A 175 13.82 -21.25 11.67
CA GLY A 175 13.24 -21.12 13.01
C GLY A 175 14.26 -20.76 14.09
N VAL A 176 15.37 -20.12 13.68
CA VAL A 176 16.47 -19.71 14.56
C VAL A 176 16.22 -18.30 15.08
N ALA A 177 16.35 -18.14 16.40
CA ALA A 177 16.19 -16.83 17.05
C ALA A 177 17.30 -15.85 16.62
N PHE A 178 16.96 -14.58 16.43
CA PHE A 178 17.94 -13.49 16.33
C PHE A 178 18.72 -13.37 17.64
N SER A 179 19.98 -12.94 17.59
CA SER A 179 20.72 -12.52 18.78
C SER A 179 20.04 -11.34 19.47
N GLU A 180 20.33 -11.11 20.75
CA GLU A 180 19.78 -9.95 21.47
C GLU A 180 20.13 -8.63 20.78
N ALA A 181 21.36 -8.50 20.25
CA ALA A 181 21.81 -7.31 19.55
C ALA A 181 21.00 -7.05 18.27
N GLU A 182 20.82 -8.06 17.44
CA GLU A 182 20.03 -7.97 16.21
C GLU A 182 18.57 -7.64 16.50
N GLN A 183 17.98 -8.30 17.51
CA GLN A 183 16.60 -8.04 17.91
C GLN A 183 16.40 -6.59 18.35
N VAL A 184 17.33 -6.02 19.12
CA VAL A 184 17.29 -4.63 19.55
C VAL A 184 17.42 -3.70 18.34
N ILE A 185 18.39 -3.95 17.44
CA ILE A 185 18.63 -3.13 16.25
C ILE A 185 17.36 -3.10 15.37
N PHE A 186 16.87 -4.27 14.95
CA PHE A 186 15.71 -4.33 14.05
C PHE A 186 14.41 -3.87 14.72
N SER A 187 14.24 -4.04 16.02
CA SER A 187 13.09 -3.50 16.75
C SER A 187 13.10 -1.97 16.81
N ASN A 188 14.28 -1.36 16.94
CA ASN A 188 14.40 0.10 16.91
C ASN A 188 14.13 0.65 15.50
N LEU A 189 14.68 0.04 14.46
CA LEU A 189 14.40 0.41 13.06
C LEU A 189 12.91 0.25 12.73
N PHE A 190 12.28 -0.80 13.21
CA PHE A 190 10.87 -1.01 13.08
C PHE A 190 10.04 0.09 13.76
N LEU A 191 10.43 0.48 14.97
CA LEU A 191 9.77 1.58 15.68
C LEU A 191 9.96 2.92 14.95
N GLU A 192 11.17 3.20 14.45
CA GLU A 192 11.43 4.38 13.60
C GLU A 192 10.47 4.39 12.40
N TYR A 193 10.37 3.27 11.68
CA TYR A 193 9.47 3.16 10.54
C TYR A 193 7.99 3.35 10.93
N CYS A 194 7.54 2.77 12.03
CA CYS A 194 6.16 2.95 12.50
C CYS A 194 5.83 4.42 12.79
N ILE A 195 6.79 5.20 13.28
CA ILE A 195 6.62 6.62 13.59
C ILE A 195 6.66 7.47 12.32
N LEU A 196 7.62 7.21 11.44
CA LEU A 196 7.84 7.99 10.21
C LEU A 196 6.84 7.62 9.11
N GLY A 197 6.47 6.34 9.01
CA GLY A 197 5.79 5.77 7.86
C GLY A 197 6.71 5.58 6.66
N GLY A 198 6.10 5.30 5.52
CA GLY A 198 6.80 5.05 4.27
C GLY A 198 6.69 6.19 3.24
N MET A 199 6.23 7.39 3.62
CA MET A 199 6.12 8.49 2.67
C MET A 199 7.52 9.01 2.29
N PRO A 200 7.92 8.98 0.99
CA PRO A 200 9.32 9.22 0.59
C PRO A 200 9.89 10.56 1.06
N ALA A 201 9.10 11.62 1.05
CA ALA A 201 9.57 12.95 1.51
C ALA A 201 9.92 12.94 3.00
N ILE A 202 9.17 12.20 3.81
CA ILE A 202 9.39 12.08 5.26
C ILE A 202 10.63 11.22 5.52
N VAL A 203 10.72 10.05 4.86
CA VAL A 203 11.88 9.14 4.97
C VAL A 203 13.16 9.85 4.52
N SER A 204 13.16 10.56 3.38
CA SER A 204 14.32 11.32 2.90
C SER A 204 14.76 12.39 3.89
N SER A 205 13.80 13.18 4.42
CA SER A 205 14.10 14.21 5.42
C SER A 205 14.74 13.62 6.68
N TYR A 206 14.22 12.49 7.14
CA TYR A 206 14.77 11.79 8.31
C TYR A 206 16.19 11.27 8.07
N ILE A 207 16.44 10.66 6.92
CA ILE A 207 17.77 10.10 6.58
C ILE A 207 18.80 11.22 6.42
N GLU A 208 18.45 12.34 5.80
CA GLU A 208 19.36 13.46 5.61
C GLU A 208 19.71 14.20 6.91
N ARG A 209 18.75 14.28 7.83
CA ARG A 209 18.93 15.05 9.08
C ARG A 209 19.31 14.18 10.27
N GLU A 210 19.14 12.87 10.17
CA GLU A 210 19.31 11.90 11.26
C GLU A 210 18.49 12.25 12.52
N THR A 211 17.37 12.94 12.33
CA THR A 211 16.47 13.39 13.40
C THR A 211 15.02 13.34 12.97
N PHE A 212 14.11 13.15 13.93
CA PHE A 212 12.66 13.25 13.70
C PHE A 212 12.16 14.70 13.56
N GLU A 213 13.03 15.69 13.77
CA GLU A 213 12.65 17.10 13.70
C GLU A 213 12.08 17.44 12.31
N GLY A 214 10.91 18.07 12.29
CA GLY A 214 10.17 18.42 11.07
C GLY A 214 9.43 17.25 10.42
N SER A 215 9.62 16.00 10.85
CA SER A 215 8.89 14.86 10.27
C SER A 215 7.39 14.93 10.56
N LEU A 216 7.01 15.34 11.77
CA LEU A 216 5.62 15.51 12.17
C LEU A 216 4.93 16.59 11.35
N ASP A 217 5.60 17.72 11.12
CA ASP A 217 5.04 18.82 10.31
C ASP A 217 4.78 18.38 8.88
N LEU A 218 5.70 17.58 8.29
CA LEU A 218 5.51 17.01 6.96
C LEU A 218 4.34 16.01 6.93
N GLN A 219 4.18 15.20 7.97
CA GLN A 219 3.07 14.26 8.09
C GLN A 219 1.73 15.00 8.24
N HIS A 220 1.65 16.02 9.08
CA HIS A 220 0.46 16.87 9.22
C HIS A 220 0.10 17.58 7.91
N GLN A 221 1.08 18.09 7.18
CA GLN A 221 0.84 18.71 5.88
C GLN A 221 0.25 17.67 4.89
N LEU A 222 0.75 16.43 4.88
CA LEU A 222 0.19 15.36 4.05
C LEU A 222 -1.25 15.02 4.41
N LEU A 223 -1.59 14.97 5.68
CA LEU A 223 -2.97 14.75 6.12
C LEU A 223 -3.91 15.86 5.61
N VAL A 224 -3.46 17.12 5.71
CA VAL A 224 -4.20 18.29 5.16
C VAL A 224 -4.34 18.17 3.64
N ASP A 225 -3.28 17.77 2.92
CA ASP A 225 -3.31 17.60 1.48
C ASP A 225 -4.30 16.51 1.06
N TYR A 226 -4.37 15.39 1.79
CA TYR A 226 -5.33 14.32 1.54
C TYR A 226 -6.77 14.76 1.81
N GLU A 227 -7.02 15.55 2.85
CA GLU A 227 -8.33 16.13 3.09
C GLU A 227 -8.75 17.10 1.98
N ASN A 228 -7.82 17.91 1.48
CA ASN A 228 -8.05 18.79 0.33
C ASN A 228 -8.36 18.00 -0.95
N ASP A 229 -7.69 16.87 -1.18
CA ASP A 229 -7.97 15.99 -2.30
C ASP A 229 -9.39 15.37 -2.19
N ILE A 230 -9.83 14.97 -1.00
CA ILE A 230 -11.22 14.52 -0.78
C ILE A 230 -12.19 15.62 -1.21
N VAL A 231 -11.95 16.87 -0.77
CA VAL A 231 -12.81 18.01 -1.13
C VAL A 231 -12.80 18.29 -2.62
N LYS A 232 -11.66 18.15 -3.30
CA LYS A 232 -11.51 18.43 -4.73
C LYS A 232 -12.15 17.35 -5.60
N TYR A 233 -11.91 16.07 -5.30
CA TYR A 233 -12.18 14.96 -6.21
C TYR A 233 -13.40 14.09 -5.87
N ALA A 234 -13.97 14.18 -4.68
CA ALA A 234 -15.16 13.43 -4.29
C ALA A 234 -16.43 14.04 -4.92
N GLN A 235 -16.59 13.82 -6.22
CA GLN A 235 -17.76 14.30 -6.96
C GLN A 235 -18.91 13.28 -6.85
N GLY A 236 -20.14 13.77 -6.69
CA GLY A 236 -21.35 12.94 -6.61
C GLY A 236 -21.56 12.29 -5.25
N LEU A 237 -20.64 12.40 -4.29
CA LEU A 237 -20.76 11.96 -2.91
C LEU A 237 -20.69 13.18 -1.97
N ASP A 238 -21.21 12.99 -0.78
CA ASP A 238 -21.13 14.00 0.28
C ASP A 238 -19.69 14.05 0.84
N LYS A 239 -18.93 15.07 0.43
CA LYS A 239 -17.54 15.30 0.82
C LYS A 239 -17.36 15.38 2.33
N ALA A 240 -18.32 16.01 3.03
CA ALA A 240 -18.29 16.12 4.48
C ALA A 240 -18.41 14.75 5.14
N LYS A 241 -19.21 13.83 4.57
CA LYS A 241 -19.31 12.46 5.06
C LYS A 241 -18.05 11.66 4.84
N ILE A 242 -17.39 11.78 3.67
CA ILE A 242 -16.11 11.11 3.41
C ILE A 242 -15.04 11.60 4.38
N LEU A 243 -14.95 12.92 4.60
CA LEU A 243 -14.04 13.51 5.60
C LEU A 243 -14.34 13.01 7.01
N SER A 244 -15.61 12.96 7.38
CA SER A 244 -16.01 12.46 8.71
C SER A 244 -15.65 11.00 8.90
N VAL A 245 -15.83 10.15 7.87
CA VAL A 245 -15.38 8.75 7.88
C VAL A 245 -13.87 8.69 8.06
N TYR A 246 -13.09 9.40 7.23
CA TYR A 246 -11.62 9.39 7.27
C TYR A 246 -11.08 9.80 8.64
N ARG A 247 -11.55 10.94 9.18
CA ARG A 247 -11.16 11.46 10.50
C ARG A 247 -11.57 10.58 11.67
N SER A 248 -12.57 9.72 11.50
CA SER A 248 -13.04 8.83 12.58
C SER A 248 -12.17 7.56 12.74
N ILE A 249 -11.38 7.19 11.72
CA ILE A 249 -10.64 5.93 11.68
C ILE A 249 -9.64 5.79 12.84
N PRO A 250 -8.75 6.76 13.14
CA PRO A 250 -7.78 6.63 14.23
C PRO A 250 -8.45 6.34 15.58
N ALA A 251 -9.53 7.07 15.91
CA ALA A 251 -10.28 6.87 17.13
C ALA A 251 -11.04 5.53 17.18
N GLN A 252 -11.40 4.95 16.05
CA GLN A 252 -12.01 3.62 15.98
C GLN A 252 -10.98 2.50 16.12
N LEU A 253 -9.79 2.65 15.55
CA LEU A 253 -8.68 1.71 15.70
C LEU A 253 -8.16 1.65 17.15
N ALA A 254 -8.18 2.75 17.88
CA ALA A 254 -7.77 2.84 19.28
C ALA A 254 -8.70 2.11 20.29
N LYS A 255 -9.69 1.33 19.82
CA LYS A 255 -10.63 0.58 20.66
C LYS A 255 -10.31 -0.91 20.64
N GLU A 256 -10.77 -1.64 21.66
CA GLU A 256 -10.69 -3.10 21.68
C GLU A 256 -11.44 -3.73 20.51
N ASN A 257 -12.67 -3.27 20.24
CA ASN A 257 -13.43 -3.69 19.07
C ASN A 257 -13.14 -2.76 17.89
N LYS A 258 -12.32 -3.24 16.96
CA LYS A 258 -11.86 -2.51 15.76
C LYS A 258 -12.80 -2.63 14.56
N LYS A 259 -13.96 -3.29 14.69
CA LYS A 259 -15.01 -3.27 13.64
C LYS A 259 -15.41 -1.83 13.36
N PHE A 260 -15.41 -1.45 12.08
CA PHE A 260 -15.82 -0.11 11.69
C PHE A 260 -17.32 0.12 11.99
N GLN A 261 -17.63 1.21 12.69
CA GLN A 261 -18.96 1.53 13.14
C GLN A 261 -19.40 2.91 12.66
N TYR A 262 -20.38 2.97 11.78
CA TYR A 262 -20.92 4.24 11.29
C TYR A 262 -21.54 5.13 12.38
N SER A 263 -22.07 4.53 13.44
CA SER A 263 -22.57 5.26 14.63
C SER A 263 -21.48 6.02 15.40
N LYS A 264 -20.21 5.71 15.13
CA LYS A 264 -19.04 6.41 15.69
C LYS A 264 -18.54 7.54 14.78
N VAL A 265 -18.94 7.56 13.51
CA VAL A 265 -18.66 8.67 12.58
C VAL A 265 -19.52 9.88 12.95
N SER A 266 -20.82 9.65 13.17
CA SER A 266 -21.73 10.66 13.69
C SER A 266 -22.78 10.02 14.59
N LYS A 267 -23.31 10.78 15.56
CA LYS A 267 -24.35 10.31 16.48
C LYS A 267 -25.59 9.85 15.70
N GLY A 268 -25.89 8.54 15.76
CA GLY A 268 -27.03 7.94 15.04
C GLY A 268 -26.74 7.63 13.55
N GLY A 269 -25.50 7.75 13.07
CA GLY A 269 -25.12 7.43 11.69
C GLY A 269 -25.41 5.97 11.33
N ARG A 270 -25.98 5.74 10.15
CA ARG A 270 -26.31 4.42 9.61
C ARG A 270 -25.49 4.14 8.36
N SER A 271 -25.23 2.86 8.06
CA SER A 271 -24.47 2.44 6.87
C SER A 271 -24.97 3.10 5.59
N LYS A 272 -26.28 3.17 5.39
CA LYS A 272 -26.89 3.79 4.19
C LYS A 272 -26.55 5.27 4.01
N ASP A 273 -26.23 5.99 5.11
CA ASP A 273 -25.94 7.43 5.06
C ASP A 273 -24.52 7.71 4.57
N TYR A 274 -23.65 6.68 4.59
CA TYR A 274 -22.23 6.73 4.23
C TYR A 274 -21.89 5.76 3.08
N MET A 275 -22.90 5.31 2.33
CA MET A 275 -22.70 4.40 1.21
C MET A 275 -21.70 5.01 0.20
N GLY A 276 -20.72 4.24 -0.24
CA GLY A 276 -19.67 4.68 -1.16
C GLY A 276 -18.52 5.48 -0.53
N CYS A 277 -18.64 5.96 0.73
CA CYS A 277 -17.56 6.75 1.35
C CYS A 277 -16.31 5.93 1.63
N VAL A 278 -16.47 4.72 2.14
CA VAL A 278 -15.35 3.81 2.44
C VAL A 278 -14.71 3.30 1.15
N GLU A 279 -15.52 2.92 0.16
CA GLU A 279 -15.04 2.52 -1.17
C GLU A 279 -14.25 3.65 -1.83
N TRP A 280 -14.75 4.89 -1.75
CA TRP A 280 -14.03 6.04 -2.28
C TRP A 280 -12.65 6.21 -1.65
N LEU A 281 -12.56 6.16 -0.32
CA LEU A 281 -11.29 6.26 0.41
C LEU A 281 -10.32 5.11 0.08
N LYS A 282 -10.85 3.88 -0.07
CA LYS A 282 -10.09 2.70 -0.51
C LYS A 282 -9.54 2.89 -1.93
N ASP A 283 -10.38 3.35 -2.86
CA ASP A 283 -9.99 3.59 -4.25
C ASP A 283 -9.01 4.77 -4.40
N ALA A 284 -9.10 5.75 -3.50
CA ALA A 284 -8.13 6.83 -3.37
C ALA A 284 -6.76 6.34 -2.82
N GLY A 285 -6.70 5.14 -2.26
CA GLY A 285 -5.50 4.59 -1.65
C GLY A 285 -5.17 5.17 -0.26
N LEU A 286 -6.14 5.80 0.40
CA LEU A 286 -5.96 6.41 1.71
C LEU A 286 -6.16 5.43 2.86
N ILE A 287 -6.91 4.36 2.60
CA ILE A 287 -7.24 3.33 3.58
C ILE A 287 -7.12 1.92 3.01
N ASN A 288 -6.94 0.96 3.88
CA ASN A 288 -7.04 -0.47 3.63
C ASN A 288 -8.28 -1.03 4.33
N VAL A 289 -9.09 -1.81 3.63
CA VAL A 289 -10.29 -2.45 4.17
C VAL A 289 -10.01 -3.92 4.40
N CYS A 290 -10.26 -4.40 5.62
CA CYS A 290 -10.15 -5.79 6.01
C CYS A 290 -11.55 -6.38 6.16
N GLU A 291 -11.91 -7.30 5.28
CA GLU A 291 -13.25 -7.88 5.18
C GLU A 291 -13.44 -9.00 6.20
N CYS A 292 -14.62 -9.07 6.83
CA CYS A 292 -14.95 -10.14 7.76
C CYS A 292 -15.34 -11.41 7.01
N LEU A 293 -14.77 -12.55 7.40
CA LEU A 293 -15.22 -13.85 6.92
C LEU A 293 -16.45 -14.30 7.71
N GLN A 294 -17.45 -14.85 7.02
CA GLN A 294 -18.56 -15.56 7.65
C GLN A 294 -18.09 -16.91 8.20
N PHE A 295 -17.21 -17.56 7.42
CA PHE A 295 -16.54 -18.79 7.78
C PHE A 295 -15.13 -18.80 7.18
N PRO A 296 -14.07 -19.14 7.96
CA PRO A 296 -12.70 -19.12 7.47
C PRO A 296 -12.37 -20.41 6.69
N GLU A 297 -12.74 -20.41 5.42
CA GLU A 297 -12.43 -21.46 4.46
C GLU A 297 -12.10 -20.88 3.08
N LEU A 298 -11.54 -21.70 2.19
CA LEU A 298 -11.27 -21.33 0.81
C LEU A 298 -12.51 -21.60 -0.09
N PRO A 299 -12.81 -20.74 -1.08
CA PRO A 299 -12.12 -19.49 -1.43
C PRO A 299 -12.54 -18.30 -0.56
N LEU A 300 -11.61 -17.51 -0.07
CA LEU A 300 -11.85 -16.39 0.86
C LEU A 300 -12.95 -15.41 0.38
N LYS A 301 -12.90 -15.01 -0.89
CA LYS A 301 -13.87 -14.06 -1.47
C LYS A 301 -15.31 -14.57 -1.46
N GLY A 302 -15.51 -15.87 -1.45
CA GLY A 302 -16.85 -16.48 -1.39
C GLY A 302 -17.47 -16.45 0.01
N ASN A 303 -16.66 -16.20 1.04
CA ASN A 303 -17.06 -16.30 2.44
C ASN A 303 -17.08 -14.94 3.17
N VAL A 304 -17.14 -13.82 2.44
CA VAL A 304 -17.14 -12.47 3.03
C VAL A 304 -18.52 -12.10 3.57
N ASP A 305 -18.57 -11.54 4.79
CA ASP A 305 -19.71 -10.79 5.31
C ASP A 305 -19.54 -9.30 4.98
N GLU A 306 -20.15 -8.85 3.89
CA GLU A 306 -20.06 -7.46 3.40
C GLU A 306 -20.50 -6.38 4.40
N ARG A 307 -21.20 -6.78 5.48
CA ARG A 307 -21.69 -5.85 6.50
C ARG A 307 -20.67 -5.57 7.59
N LYS A 308 -19.59 -6.37 7.66
CA LYS A 308 -18.60 -6.30 8.73
C LYS A 308 -17.21 -6.15 8.13
N TYR A 309 -16.50 -5.12 8.53
CA TYR A 309 -15.11 -4.90 8.13
C TYR A 309 -14.37 -4.05 9.16
N LYS A 310 -13.03 -4.13 9.11
CA LYS A 310 -12.11 -3.22 9.80
C LYS A 310 -11.51 -2.27 8.77
N VAL A 311 -11.13 -1.07 9.19
CA VAL A 311 -10.51 -0.06 8.31
C VAL A 311 -9.20 0.39 8.92
N TYR A 312 -8.13 0.34 8.14
CA TYR A 312 -6.79 0.76 8.50
C TYR A 312 -6.33 1.92 7.64
N ILE A 313 -5.51 2.81 8.18
CA ILE A 313 -4.84 3.86 7.39
C ILE A 313 -3.78 3.21 6.52
N SER A 314 -3.63 3.67 5.28
CA SER A 314 -2.73 3.05 4.29
C SER A 314 -1.24 3.23 4.61
N ASP A 315 -0.88 4.15 5.48
CA ASP A 315 0.49 4.41 5.95
C ASP A 315 0.49 4.60 7.47
N THR A 316 1.30 3.81 8.16
CA THR A 316 1.30 3.78 9.64
C THR A 316 1.82 5.08 10.25
N GLY A 317 2.76 5.77 9.61
CA GLY A 317 3.23 7.07 10.08
C GLY A 317 2.14 8.15 10.02
N LEU A 318 1.27 8.09 9.01
CA LEU A 318 0.12 9.00 8.93
C LEU A 318 -0.94 8.68 10.00
N LEU A 319 -1.10 7.40 10.37
CA LEU A 319 -1.93 7.05 11.53
C LEU A 319 -1.36 7.68 12.80
N VAL A 320 -0.05 7.58 13.03
CA VAL A 320 0.62 8.18 14.19
C VAL A 320 0.47 9.70 14.20
N ALA A 321 0.65 10.35 13.05
CA ALA A 321 0.49 11.80 12.94
C ALA A 321 -0.96 12.30 13.11
N SER A 322 -1.94 11.43 12.93
CA SER A 322 -3.37 11.76 13.16
C SER A 322 -3.77 11.80 14.64
N LEU A 323 -2.81 11.51 15.53
CA LEU A 323 -2.96 11.60 16.98
C LEU A 323 -2.52 12.98 17.49
N ASP A 324 -2.54 13.11 18.82
CA ASP A 324 -1.90 14.26 19.45
C ASP A 324 -0.36 14.19 19.35
N ASP A 325 0.29 15.36 19.42
CA ASP A 325 1.75 15.51 19.24
C ASP A 325 2.53 14.77 20.35
N GLU A 326 1.98 14.69 21.55
CA GLU A 326 2.56 13.97 22.68
C GLU A 326 2.62 12.47 22.43
N SER A 327 1.66 11.90 21.67
CA SER A 327 1.66 10.48 21.32
C SER A 327 2.87 10.08 20.49
N GLN A 328 3.36 10.94 19.61
CA GLN A 328 4.63 10.68 18.89
C GLN A 328 5.83 10.64 19.84
N ILE A 329 5.88 11.59 20.78
CA ILE A 329 6.96 11.65 21.79
C ILE A 329 6.93 10.38 22.65
N ASP A 330 5.76 9.94 23.04
CA ASP A 330 5.57 8.75 23.87
C ASP A 330 5.94 7.46 23.14
N LEU A 331 5.63 7.36 21.82
CA LEU A 331 6.07 6.24 20.99
C LEU A 331 7.59 6.22 20.84
N ARG A 332 8.24 7.36 20.62
CA ARG A 332 9.70 7.49 20.54
C ARG A 332 10.38 7.09 21.83
N ALA A 333 9.80 7.45 22.95
CA ALA A 333 10.26 7.04 24.29
C ALA A 333 9.92 5.55 24.61
N ASN A 334 9.32 4.81 23.65
CA ASN A 334 8.87 3.44 23.80
C ASN A 334 7.98 3.24 25.05
N LYS A 335 7.21 4.26 25.43
CA LYS A 335 6.28 4.16 26.55
C LYS A 335 5.17 3.14 26.22
N ASN A 336 4.63 2.52 27.27
CA ASN A 336 3.51 1.61 27.10
C ASN A 336 2.21 2.41 26.88
N LEU A 337 1.76 2.50 25.64
CA LEU A 337 0.53 3.19 25.25
C LEU A 337 -0.71 2.28 25.27
N GLY A 338 -0.63 1.12 25.93
CA GLY A 338 -1.76 0.21 26.13
C GLY A 338 -2.39 -0.29 24.81
N ILE A 339 -3.72 -0.15 24.71
CA ILE A 339 -4.53 -0.57 23.55
C ILE A 339 -4.05 0.10 22.25
N TYR A 340 -3.56 1.33 22.35
CA TYR A 340 -3.11 2.13 21.23
C TYR A 340 -1.92 1.51 20.48
N LYS A 341 -0.93 1.00 21.23
CA LYS A 341 0.23 0.31 20.65
C LYS A 341 -0.20 -0.96 19.87
N GLY A 342 -1.21 -1.66 20.37
CA GLY A 342 -1.80 -2.80 19.66
C GLY A 342 -2.48 -2.39 18.34
N ALA A 343 -3.17 -1.23 18.34
CA ALA A 343 -3.79 -0.69 17.12
C ALA A 343 -2.77 -0.30 16.06
N LEU A 344 -1.66 0.34 16.49
CA LEU A 344 -0.55 0.73 15.62
C LEU A 344 0.08 -0.49 14.93
N TYR A 345 0.37 -1.53 15.69
CA TYR A 345 1.00 -2.74 15.14
C TYR A 345 0.05 -3.53 14.23
N GLU A 346 -1.25 -3.57 14.54
CA GLU A 346 -2.22 -4.19 13.65
C GLU A 346 -2.37 -3.39 12.34
N ASN A 347 -2.34 -2.03 12.41
CA ASN A 347 -2.32 -1.19 11.20
C ASN A 347 -1.07 -1.44 10.36
N PHE A 348 0.11 -1.53 10.99
CA PHE A 348 1.36 -1.85 10.30
C PHE A 348 1.28 -3.22 9.59
N VAL A 349 0.77 -4.25 10.27
CA VAL A 349 0.62 -5.58 9.68
C VAL A 349 -0.35 -5.55 8.50
N ALA A 350 -1.49 -4.84 8.63
CA ALA A 350 -2.44 -4.66 7.52
C ALA A 350 -1.77 -3.97 6.32
N GLU A 351 -1.04 -2.89 6.55
CA GLU A 351 -0.26 -2.17 5.54
C GLU A 351 0.77 -3.09 4.87
N ALA A 352 1.57 -3.80 5.65
CA ALA A 352 2.61 -4.70 5.15
C ALA A 352 2.05 -5.86 4.32
N LEU A 353 0.91 -6.44 4.70
CA LEU A 353 0.23 -7.48 3.93
C LEU A 353 -0.28 -6.96 2.58
N VAL A 354 -0.90 -5.76 2.56
CA VAL A 354 -1.36 -5.12 1.32
C VAL A 354 -0.19 -4.82 0.37
N LYS A 355 0.92 -4.28 0.87
CA LYS A 355 2.13 -4.00 0.08
C LYS A 355 2.77 -5.26 -0.51
N GLN A 356 2.55 -6.42 0.12
CA GLN A 356 2.94 -7.73 -0.40
C GLN A 356 1.91 -8.34 -1.38
N GLY A 357 0.77 -7.67 -1.60
CA GLY A 357 -0.28 -8.08 -2.54
C GLY A 357 -1.30 -9.06 -1.94
N TYR A 358 -1.40 -9.18 -0.62
CA TYR A 358 -2.48 -9.92 0.02
C TYR A 358 -3.77 -9.10 0.10
N GLY A 359 -4.91 -9.76 -0.07
CA GLY A 359 -6.20 -9.23 0.38
C GLY A 359 -6.29 -9.33 1.91
N LEU A 360 -6.94 -8.39 2.55
CA LEU A 360 -7.11 -8.40 4.00
C LEU A 360 -8.43 -9.05 4.37
N TYR A 361 -8.36 -10.09 5.20
CA TYR A 361 -9.50 -10.80 5.75
C TYR A 361 -9.30 -11.05 7.23
N TYR A 362 -10.34 -10.94 8.03
CA TYR A 362 -10.35 -11.31 9.45
C TYR A 362 -11.55 -12.21 9.74
N TYR A 363 -11.54 -12.86 10.90
CA TYR A 363 -12.69 -13.65 11.34
C TYR A 363 -13.08 -13.26 12.76
N SER A 364 -14.37 -13.13 12.99
CA SER A 364 -14.94 -12.92 14.32
C SER A 364 -16.27 -13.63 14.40
N LYS A 365 -16.33 -14.71 15.22
CA LYS A 365 -17.53 -15.48 15.43
C LYS A 365 -18.49 -14.76 16.36
N ASP A 366 -19.73 -14.55 15.91
CA ASP A 366 -20.76 -13.90 16.73
C ASP A 366 -21.00 -14.66 18.03
N ASN A 367 -21.20 -13.93 19.13
CA ASN A 367 -21.41 -14.48 20.47
C ASN A 367 -20.28 -15.41 20.98
N SER A 368 -19.06 -15.21 20.54
CA SER A 368 -17.87 -15.97 20.90
C SER A 368 -16.66 -15.05 21.09
N THR A 369 -15.64 -15.56 21.80
CA THR A 369 -14.34 -14.93 21.89
C THR A 369 -13.39 -15.34 20.77
N LEU A 370 -13.88 -16.14 19.81
CA LEU A 370 -13.09 -16.61 18.67
C LEU A 370 -12.98 -15.50 17.64
N GLU A 371 -11.81 -14.88 17.62
CA GLU A 371 -11.45 -13.80 16.68
C GLU A 371 -10.00 -13.99 16.25
N GLU A 372 -9.71 -13.78 14.95
CA GLU A 372 -8.38 -13.74 14.35
C GLU A 372 -8.20 -12.45 13.55
N ASP A 373 -7.04 -11.83 13.70
CA ASP A 373 -6.77 -10.50 13.16
C ASP A 373 -6.69 -10.50 11.64
N PHE A 374 -5.96 -11.47 11.05
CA PHE A 374 -5.83 -11.60 9.60
C PHE A 374 -5.77 -13.07 9.15
N PHE A 375 -6.04 -13.25 7.86
CA PHE A 375 -5.84 -14.52 7.15
C PHE A 375 -5.07 -14.29 5.87
N ILE A 376 -4.07 -15.13 5.62
CA ILE A 376 -3.36 -15.18 4.34
C ILE A 376 -3.53 -16.57 3.72
N ARG A 377 -3.61 -16.61 2.39
CA ARG A 377 -3.66 -17.86 1.66
C ARG A 377 -2.25 -18.30 1.26
N SER A 378 -1.86 -19.50 1.63
CA SER A 378 -0.81 -20.28 1.00
C SER A 378 -1.45 -21.31 0.05
N ALA A 379 -0.72 -21.90 -0.88
CA ALA A 379 -1.24 -22.81 -1.91
C ALA A 379 -2.60 -23.48 -1.59
N ASN A 380 -2.61 -24.43 -0.67
CA ASN A 380 -3.79 -25.21 -0.27
C ASN A 380 -4.23 -24.98 1.18
N GLU A 381 -3.67 -23.99 1.86
CA GLU A 381 -3.95 -23.72 3.25
C GLU A 381 -4.39 -22.27 3.47
N LEU A 382 -5.23 -22.09 4.48
CA LEU A 382 -5.59 -20.81 5.04
C LEU A 382 -4.84 -20.62 6.35
N ILE A 383 -4.02 -19.59 6.42
CA ILE A 383 -3.14 -19.33 7.57
C ILE A 383 -3.64 -18.15 8.34
N PRO A 384 -4.15 -18.33 9.57
CA PRO A 384 -4.44 -17.23 10.48
C PRO A 384 -3.14 -16.52 10.89
N VAL A 385 -3.20 -15.19 10.93
CA VAL A 385 -2.11 -14.32 11.38
C VAL A 385 -2.62 -13.49 12.55
N GLU A 386 -2.07 -13.74 13.72
CA GLU A 386 -2.44 -13.06 14.96
C GLU A 386 -1.41 -12.01 15.35
N VAL A 387 -1.87 -10.81 15.66
CA VAL A 387 -1.03 -9.67 16.08
C VAL A 387 -1.15 -9.47 17.58
N LYS A 388 -0.08 -9.70 18.35
CA LYS A 388 -0.11 -9.62 19.81
C LYS A 388 0.92 -8.66 20.37
N ALA A 389 0.48 -7.65 21.09
CA ALA A 389 1.37 -6.73 21.81
C ALA A 389 2.20 -7.41 22.92
N ASN A 390 1.71 -8.51 23.47
CA ASN A 390 2.32 -9.24 24.60
C ASN A 390 2.42 -10.76 24.31
N THR A 391 3.13 -11.49 25.19
CA THR A 391 3.39 -12.94 25.13
C THR A 391 2.14 -13.84 25.29
N ASN A 392 0.94 -13.29 25.23
CA ASN A 392 -0.30 -14.03 25.42
C ASN A 392 -0.42 -15.24 24.50
N ARG A 393 -1.01 -16.33 25.02
CA ARG A 393 -1.28 -17.55 24.27
C ARG A 393 -2.28 -17.25 23.15
N ALA A 394 -1.97 -17.63 21.91
CA ALA A 394 -2.84 -17.55 20.74
C ALA A 394 -4.00 -18.57 20.88
N LYS A 395 -4.99 -18.27 21.73
CA LYS A 395 -6.06 -19.23 22.07
C LYS A 395 -6.99 -19.47 20.89
N SER A 396 -7.42 -18.40 20.20
CA SER A 396 -8.31 -18.48 19.04
C SER A 396 -7.63 -19.28 17.91
N MET A 397 -6.39 -18.95 17.57
CA MET A 397 -5.62 -19.64 16.55
C MET A 397 -5.47 -21.15 16.86
N ARG A 398 -5.14 -21.49 18.10
CA ARG A 398 -5.05 -22.92 18.52
C ARG A 398 -6.39 -23.65 18.42
N GLN A 399 -7.49 -22.94 18.72
CA GLN A 399 -8.83 -23.49 18.58
C GLN A 399 -9.17 -23.74 17.11
N LEU A 400 -8.81 -22.82 16.21
CA LEU A 400 -8.99 -23.00 14.76
C LEU A 400 -8.18 -24.19 14.24
N ILE A 401 -6.90 -24.26 14.56
CA ILE A 401 -5.98 -25.32 14.10
C ILE A 401 -6.40 -26.72 14.59
N LYS A 402 -6.91 -26.83 15.82
CA LYS A 402 -7.31 -28.12 16.42
C LYS A 402 -8.73 -28.57 16.07
N SER A 403 -9.48 -27.74 15.36
CA SER A 403 -10.88 -28.02 15.08
C SER A 403 -11.05 -28.74 13.74
N ASP A 404 -11.70 -29.88 13.74
CA ASP A 404 -12.08 -30.59 12.54
C ASP A 404 -13.07 -29.83 11.63
N THR A 405 -13.63 -28.72 12.16
CA THR A 405 -14.55 -27.84 11.41
C THR A 405 -13.82 -26.97 10.40
N TYR A 406 -12.55 -26.59 10.68
CA TYR A 406 -11.77 -25.65 9.87
C TYR A 406 -10.64 -26.37 9.14
N THR A 407 -11.00 -27.24 8.21
CA THR A 407 -10.08 -28.21 7.55
C THR A 407 -8.95 -27.58 6.75
N ASP A 408 -9.14 -26.34 6.29
CA ASP A 408 -8.12 -25.60 5.53
C ASP A 408 -7.05 -24.95 6.42
N ILE A 409 -7.23 -24.97 7.76
CA ILE A 409 -6.34 -24.31 8.73
C ILE A 409 -5.53 -25.37 9.47
N LYS A 410 -4.24 -25.51 9.12
CA LYS A 410 -3.32 -26.47 9.76
C LYS A 410 -2.22 -25.79 10.55
N HIS A 411 -1.81 -24.61 10.12
CA HIS A 411 -0.73 -23.83 10.70
C HIS A 411 -1.19 -22.40 10.96
N GLY A 412 -0.44 -21.68 11.80
CA GLY A 412 -0.70 -20.27 12.09
C GLY A 412 0.58 -19.46 12.27
N ILE A 413 0.48 -18.16 12.06
CA ILE A 413 1.57 -17.20 12.24
C ILE A 413 1.19 -16.23 13.35
N LYS A 414 2.08 -16.09 14.34
CA LYS A 414 1.95 -15.10 15.40
C LYS A 414 3.01 -14.01 15.22
N LEU A 415 2.57 -12.76 15.13
CA LEU A 415 3.43 -11.58 15.07
C LEU A 415 3.44 -10.86 16.42
N MET A 416 4.62 -10.61 16.98
CA MET A 416 4.75 -10.01 18.31
C MET A 416 6.09 -9.30 18.51
N ALA A 417 6.21 -8.55 19.61
CA ALA A 417 7.47 -7.96 20.08
C ALA A 417 8.33 -9.01 20.79
N GLY A 418 8.65 -10.10 20.10
CA GLY A 418 9.45 -11.22 20.61
C GLY A 418 10.45 -11.68 19.57
N ASN A 419 10.98 -12.89 19.74
CA ASN A 419 11.92 -13.47 18.80
C ASN A 419 11.26 -14.57 17.94
N VAL A 420 12.00 -15.08 16.94
CA VAL A 420 11.59 -16.24 16.16
C VAL A 420 11.40 -17.44 17.08
N GLY A 421 10.32 -18.18 16.89
CA GLY A 421 10.03 -19.39 17.66
C GLY A 421 8.99 -20.25 16.98
N ILE A 422 9.03 -21.54 17.28
CA ILE A 422 8.09 -22.54 16.77
C ILE A 422 7.47 -23.26 17.96
N SER A 423 6.17 -23.36 17.99
CA SER A 423 5.42 -24.08 19.01
C SER A 423 4.26 -24.85 18.39
N GLU A 424 4.33 -26.16 18.36
CA GLU A 424 3.36 -27.00 17.65
C GLU A 424 3.25 -26.54 16.16
N ASN A 425 2.05 -26.19 15.72
CA ASN A 425 1.76 -25.75 14.36
C ASN A 425 1.72 -24.20 14.24
N ILE A 426 2.30 -23.48 15.21
CA ILE A 426 2.34 -22.02 15.22
C ILE A 426 3.79 -21.56 15.16
N VAL A 427 4.10 -20.76 14.14
CA VAL A 427 5.36 -20.03 14.05
C VAL A 427 5.18 -18.62 14.60
N THR A 428 6.17 -18.14 15.33
CA THR A 428 6.19 -16.79 15.89
C THR A 428 7.30 -16.00 15.24
N PHE A 429 6.98 -14.79 14.77
CA PHE A 429 7.96 -13.88 14.22
C PHE A 429 7.88 -12.51 14.89
N PRO A 430 9.02 -11.80 15.01
CA PRO A 430 9.02 -10.37 15.32
C PRO A 430 8.22 -9.57 14.30
N TYR A 431 7.64 -8.45 14.72
CA TYR A 431 6.91 -7.56 13.79
C TYR A 431 7.75 -7.11 12.61
N PHE A 432 9.04 -6.85 12.81
CA PHE A 432 9.95 -6.40 11.76
C PHE A 432 10.16 -7.45 10.65
N CYS A 433 9.74 -8.70 10.84
CA CYS A 433 9.76 -9.75 9.81
C CYS A 433 8.49 -9.77 8.94
N THR A 434 7.47 -8.97 9.24
CA THR A 434 6.17 -9.03 8.54
C THR A 434 6.30 -8.82 7.02
N PHE A 435 7.20 -7.97 6.57
CA PHE A 435 7.41 -7.70 5.13
C PHE A 435 7.98 -8.90 4.36
N LEU A 436 8.52 -9.89 5.06
CA LEU A 436 9.08 -11.12 4.47
C LEU A 436 8.07 -12.26 4.38
N LEU A 437 6.85 -12.13 4.90
CA LEU A 437 5.88 -13.23 4.96
C LEU A 437 5.61 -13.87 3.60
N LYS A 438 5.50 -13.09 2.54
CA LYS A 438 5.28 -13.64 1.19
C LYS A 438 6.46 -14.47 0.68
N ARG A 439 7.69 -14.02 0.94
CA ARG A 439 8.91 -14.76 0.59
C ARG A 439 9.04 -16.03 1.44
N TYR A 440 8.76 -15.95 2.71
CA TYR A 440 8.72 -17.09 3.64
C TYR A 440 7.73 -18.15 3.14
N MET A 441 6.47 -17.77 2.87
CA MET A 441 5.44 -18.66 2.37
C MET A 441 5.79 -19.27 1.01
N GLY A 442 6.39 -18.50 0.11
CA GLY A 442 6.81 -18.98 -1.21
C GLY A 442 7.93 -20.02 -1.14
N LYS A 443 8.85 -19.91 -0.17
CA LYS A 443 9.94 -20.89 0.01
C LYS A 443 9.49 -22.13 0.76
N GLN A 444 8.54 -22.04 1.68
CA GLN A 444 7.97 -23.23 2.35
C GLN A 444 7.24 -24.15 1.38
N ASN A 445 6.58 -23.62 0.36
CA ASN A 445 5.93 -24.42 -0.68
C ASN A 445 6.91 -25.19 -1.59
N LEU A 446 8.22 -24.89 -1.54
CA LEU A 446 9.25 -25.65 -2.26
C LEU A 446 9.78 -26.86 -1.49
N PHE A 447 9.40 -27.01 -0.22
CA PHE A 447 9.82 -28.12 0.66
C PHE A 447 8.68 -29.11 0.96
N GLN A 448 7.49 -28.93 0.37
CA GLN A 448 6.41 -29.91 0.33
C GLN A 448 6.37 -30.63 -1.04
#